data_ea29b6d8f21a7248e435e6ecfd68189d
#
_entry.id   ea29b6d8f21a7248e435e6ecfd68189d
#
_cell.length_a   1.000
_cell.length_b   1.000
_cell.length_c   1.000
_cell.angle_alpha   90.00
_cell.angle_beta   90.00
_cell.angle_gamma   90.00
#
_symmetry.space_group_name_H-M   'P 1'
#
loop_
_entity.id
_entity.type
_entity.pdbx_description
1 polymer ?
#
loop_
_entity_poly.entity_id
_entity_poly.type
_entity_poly.pdbx_seq_one_letter_code
_entity_poly.pdbx_strand_id
1 'polypeptide(L)'
;AAQDLGCTWMQAFWKVIIPEIKPGIVSGALTAFTMSVDDFIISYFTAGTASSTLAMTIYGMTKKRVSPQINAISTLLFVTVLLLLALVNLRENRAQSRNDKLRRGEAVPPKRQLPPVLKRVGAGALAVALIAALVVTGASSHSDRVVNVCSWGEYIDEDLITEFEETTGIRVNYQTAESNEALYSLINMGGADFDVIVPSDYMIGRLIEEDMLAELNYDNIPNFDLIDDRFKNLSYDPENKYTVPYTWSTLGIIYNRDMVDDEITSWSAMFDPQYAGNVLLINNSRDALGIALLYLGYSVNTTDEAEIQEAYQLIADAVKNGVYQGKVMDEVFQKMEGGNAAIATYYAGDYLSMLENNEDLAYVVPEEGSNWFVDAMCVLKTSQHKEEAEAWINFMASTEANLRNMDYIWYASPNAEALETYPAYYEETY
;
A
#
# COMPACT_ATOMS: atom_id res chain seq x y z
N ALA A 1 6.24 36.71 42.61
CA ALA A 1 7.60 36.70 43.19
C ALA A 1 8.68 37.16 42.19
N ALA A 2 8.92 36.49 41.05
CA ALA A 2 9.97 36.88 40.08
C ALA A 2 9.71 38.26 39.45
N GLN A 3 8.45 38.61 39.19
CA GLN A 3 8.04 39.92 38.67
C GLN A 3 8.17 41.01 39.74
N ASP A 4 7.88 40.69 40.99
CA ASP A 4 8.03 41.60 42.12
C ASP A 4 9.51 41.97 42.37
N LEU A 5 10.43 41.12 41.90
CA LEU A 5 11.88 41.35 41.92
C LEU A 5 12.42 42.05 40.67
N GLY A 6 11.53 42.59 39.82
CA GLY A 6 11.89 43.40 38.64
C GLY A 6 12.12 42.62 37.34
N CYS A 7 11.77 41.33 37.29
CA CYS A 7 11.84 40.57 36.05
C CYS A 7 10.68 40.93 35.12
N THR A 8 10.94 41.07 33.83
CA THR A 8 9.88 41.13 32.82
C THR A 8 9.18 39.75 32.71
N TRP A 9 7.91 39.71 32.25
CA TRP A 9 7.16 38.46 32.10
C TRP A 9 7.92 37.42 31.26
N MET A 10 8.56 37.85 30.18
CA MET A 10 9.35 36.98 29.29
C MET A 10 10.60 36.43 30.00
N GLN A 11 11.25 37.21 30.84
CA GLN A 11 12.37 36.77 31.67
C GLN A 11 11.96 35.77 32.74
N ALA A 12 10.84 36.00 33.41
CA ALA A 12 10.27 35.06 34.37
C ALA A 12 9.88 33.72 33.68
N PHE A 13 9.27 33.80 32.52
CA PHE A 13 8.91 32.63 31.75
C PHE A 13 10.13 31.77 31.36
N TRP A 14 11.12 32.37 30.71
CA TRP A 14 12.26 31.61 30.21
C TRP A 14 13.29 31.20 31.26
N LYS A 15 13.48 32.01 32.31
CA LYS A 15 14.53 31.75 33.30
C LYS A 15 14.02 31.04 34.56
N VAL A 16 12.71 31.08 34.85
CA VAL A 16 12.13 30.46 36.05
C VAL A 16 11.13 29.37 35.69
N ILE A 17 10.10 29.66 34.89
CA ILE A 17 9.02 28.71 34.62
C ILE A 17 9.49 27.57 33.76
N ILE A 18 10.07 27.83 32.57
CA ILE A 18 10.53 26.80 31.65
C ILE A 18 11.53 25.83 32.30
N PRO A 19 12.57 26.25 33.04
CA PRO A 19 13.46 25.31 33.69
C PRO A 19 12.78 24.41 34.71
N GLU A 20 11.75 24.93 35.40
CA GLU A 20 11.02 24.21 36.46
C GLU A 20 10.07 23.15 35.88
N ILE A 21 9.38 23.48 34.77
CA ILE A 21 8.48 22.53 34.08
C ILE A 21 9.17 21.67 33.03
N LYS A 22 10.47 21.89 32.75
CA LYS A 22 11.25 21.15 31.77
C LYS A 22 11.15 19.61 31.88
N PRO A 23 11.19 18.99 33.07
CA PRO A 23 10.99 17.55 33.23
C PRO A 23 9.63 17.09 32.70
N GLY A 24 8.54 17.86 33.01
CA GLY A 24 7.21 17.58 32.54
C GLY A 24 7.06 17.74 31.02
N ILE A 25 7.69 18.76 30.43
CA ILE A 25 7.73 18.95 28.98
C ILE A 25 8.41 17.76 28.27
N VAL A 26 9.55 17.30 28.81
CA VAL A 26 10.29 16.16 28.22
C VAL A 26 9.50 14.87 28.36
N SER A 27 8.87 14.62 29.52
CA SER A 27 8.03 13.44 29.74
C SER A 27 6.80 13.47 28.80
N GLY A 28 6.11 14.59 28.69
CA GLY A 28 4.98 14.77 27.78
C GLY A 28 5.35 14.60 26.32
N ALA A 29 6.47 15.15 25.89
CA ALA A 29 6.96 14.99 24.52
C ALA A 29 7.32 13.52 24.18
N LEU A 30 7.92 12.81 25.14
CA LEU A 30 8.24 11.38 24.97
C LEU A 30 6.99 10.51 24.94
N THR A 31 5.99 10.80 25.78
CA THR A 31 4.71 10.11 25.76
C THR A 31 3.99 10.36 24.43
N ALA A 32 3.94 11.61 23.97
CA ALA A 32 3.34 11.97 22.68
C ALA A 32 4.07 11.28 21.51
N PHE A 33 5.41 11.21 21.55
CA PHE A 33 6.19 10.50 20.55
C PHE A 33 5.88 9.00 20.56
N THR A 34 5.81 8.37 21.73
CA THR A 34 5.48 6.94 21.83
C THR A 34 4.09 6.65 21.31
N MET A 35 3.09 7.47 21.67
CA MET A 35 1.72 7.34 21.17
C MET A 35 1.65 7.56 19.64
N SER A 36 2.41 8.52 19.11
CA SER A 36 2.46 8.78 17.65
C SER A 36 3.08 7.65 16.85
N VAL A 37 4.05 6.93 17.43
CA VAL A 37 4.68 5.76 16.77
C VAL A 37 3.76 4.54 16.81
N ASP A 38 2.93 4.42 17.85
CA ASP A 38 2.04 3.28 18.09
C ASP A 38 0.62 3.49 17.50
N ASP A 39 0.35 4.70 17.00
CA ASP A 39 -0.98 5.08 16.52
C ASP A 39 -1.15 4.75 15.03
N PHE A 40 -1.25 3.45 14.74
CA PHE A 40 -1.54 2.95 13.40
C PHE A 40 -2.94 3.37 12.92
N ILE A 41 -3.96 3.19 13.77
CA ILE A 41 -5.36 3.35 13.38
C ILE A 41 -5.67 4.80 12.96
N ILE A 42 -5.33 5.78 13.80
CA ILE A 42 -5.60 7.19 13.48
C ILE A 42 -4.75 7.63 12.31
N SER A 43 -3.48 7.22 12.25
CA SER A 43 -2.59 7.54 11.13
C SER A 43 -3.09 6.95 9.81
N TYR A 44 -3.60 5.73 9.81
CA TYR A 44 -4.14 5.06 8.63
C TYR A 44 -5.36 5.80 8.04
N PHE A 45 -6.26 6.29 8.90
CA PHE A 45 -7.45 7.02 8.44
C PHE A 45 -7.23 8.53 8.20
N THR A 46 -6.16 9.12 8.72
CA THR A 46 -5.92 10.56 8.61
C THR A 46 -4.73 10.95 7.73
N ALA A 47 -3.81 10.00 7.44
CA ALA A 47 -2.73 10.24 6.50
C ALA A 47 -3.30 10.31 5.09
N GLY A 48 -3.06 11.41 4.40
CA GLY A 48 -3.36 11.50 2.97
C GLY A 48 -2.44 10.58 2.16
N THR A 49 -2.80 10.34 0.90
CA THR A 49 -2.10 9.45 -0.05
C THR A 49 -0.61 9.74 -0.25
N ALA A 50 -0.13 10.91 0.18
CA ALA A 50 1.26 11.34 0.03
C ALA A 50 2.15 11.08 1.27
N SER A 51 1.63 10.52 2.36
CA SER A 51 2.41 10.28 3.58
C SER A 51 2.06 8.95 4.23
N SER A 52 3.06 8.09 4.43
CA SER A 52 2.91 6.88 5.24
C SER A 52 3.71 7.00 6.54
N THR A 53 3.15 6.49 7.64
CA THR A 53 3.88 6.35 8.89
C THR A 53 4.62 5.01 8.92
N LEU A 54 5.67 4.91 9.74
CA LEU A 54 6.39 3.64 9.91
C LEU A 54 5.46 2.49 10.33
N ALA A 55 4.45 2.77 11.16
CA ALA A 55 3.45 1.78 11.58
C ALA A 55 2.59 1.29 10.41
N MET A 56 2.20 2.17 9.49
CA MET A 56 1.46 1.81 8.26
C MET A 56 2.32 0.96 7.32
N THR A 57 3.59 1.34 7.15
CA THR A 57 4.54 0.59 6.32
C THR A 57 4.78 -0.83 6.89
N ILE A 58 5.02 -0.94 8.21
CA ILE A 58 5.18 -2.26 8.87
C ILE A 58 3.92 -3.10 8.72
N TYR A 59 2.73 -2.51 8.89
CA TYR A 59 1.47 -3.23 8.74
C TYR A 59 1.26 -3.73 7.31
N GLY A 60 1.52 -2.90 6.28
CA GLY A 60 1.49 -3.31 4.88
C GLY A 60 2.42 -4.50 4.62
N MET A 61 3.66 -4.42 5.12
CA MET A 61 4.66 -5.47 4.96
C MET A 61 4.31 -6.78 5.71
N THR A 62 3.51 -6.75 6.78
CA THR A 62 3.15 -7.96 7.55
C THR A 62 1.94 -8.70 7.00
N LYS A 63 1.22 -8.11 6.04
CA LYS A 63 -0.03 -8.69 5.51
C LYS A 63 0.16 -10.01 4.76
N LYS A 64 1.26 -10.21 4.05
CA LYS A 64 1.45 -11.41 3.21
C LYS A 64 2.55 -12.35 3.69
N ARG A 65 3.71 -11.88 4.10
CA ARG A 65 4.80 -12.69 4.71
C ARG A 65 5.70 -11.83 5.59
N VAL A 66 6.03 -12.32 6.79
CA VAL A 66 6.94 -11.60 7.70
C VAL A 66 8.39 -11.81 7.24
N SER A 67 8.96 -10.83 6.56
CA SER A 67 10.36 -10.90 6.12
C SER A 67 11.34 -10.73 7.29
N PRO A 68 12.58 -11.27 7.20
CA PRO A 68 13.63 -11.04 8.20
C PRO A 68 13.97 -9.55 8.41
N GLN A 69 13.78 -8.73 7.38
CA GLN A 69 14.01 -7.28 7.42
C GLN A 69 13.01 -6.57 8.33
N ILE A 70 11.72 -6.95 8.27
CA ILE A 70 10.65 -6.43 9.15
C ILE A 70 10.97 -6.75 10.60
N ASN A 71 11.36 -8.00 10.89
CA ASN A 71 11.76 -8.41 12.22
C ASN A 71 12.95 -7.62 12.74
N ALA A 72 13.93 -7.33 11.87
CA ALA A 72 15.10 -6.51 12.22
C ALA A 72 14.70 -5.06 12.53
N ILE A 73 13.88 -4.42 11.69
CA ILE A 73 13.40 -3.04 11.88
C ILE A 73 12.55 -2.93 13.15
N SER A 74 11.60 -3.85 13.35
CA SER A 74 10.72 -3.87 14.53
C SER A 74 11.54 -4.08 15.81
N THR A 75 12.53 -4.98 15.80
CA THR A 75 13.43 -5.22 16.93
C THR A 75 14.26 -3.98 17.25
N LEU A 76 14.80 -3.31 16.24
CA LEU A 76 15.62 -2.12 16.39
C LEU A 76 14.81 -0.94 16.94
N LEU A 77 13.57 -0.77 16.46
CA LEU A 77 12.62 0.21 16.99
C LEU A 77 12.27 -0.10 18.45
N PHE A 78 11.91 -1.34 18.77
CA PHE A 78 11.57 -1.78 20.12
C PHE A 78 12.73 -1.53 21.10
N VAL A 79 13.94 -1.95 20.75
CA VAL A 79 15.13 -1.72 21.58
C VAL A 79 15.41 -0.23 21.77
N THR A 80 15.23 0.58 20.72
CA THR A 80 15.42 2.03 20.78
C THR A 80 14.43 2.69 21.74
N VAL A 81 13.14 2.36 21.62
CA VAL A 81 12.09 2.88 22.52
C VAL A 81 12.34 2.42 23.96
N LEU A 82 12.70 1.16 24.17
CA LEU A 82 12.98 0.59 25.49
C LEU A 82 14.18 1.27 26.15
N LEU A 83 15.25 1.54 25.41
CA LEU A 83 16.40 2.30 25.89
C LEU A 83 16.05 3.75 26.25
N LEU A 84 15.25 4.42 25.42
CA LEU A 84 14.76 5.78 25.71
C LEU A 84 13.93 5.81 26.98
N LEU A 85 12.97 4.90 27.14
CA LEU A 85 12.13 4.79 28.34
C LEU A 85 12.98 4.46 29.58
N ALA A 86 13.93 3.55 29.48
CA ALA A 86 14.86 3.23 30.59
C ALA A 86 15.69 4.45 31.00
N LEU A 87 16.20 5.23 30.04
CA LEU A 87 16.96 6.44 30.30
C LEU A 87 16.13 7.53 31.00
N VAL A 88 14.86 7.68 30.60
CA VAL A 88 13.93 8.63 31.21
C VAL A 88 13.62 8.21 32.65
N ASN A 89 13.20 6.96 32.86
CA ASN A 89 12.89 6.41 34.18
C ASN A 89 14.09 6.50 35.14
N LEU A 90 15.29 6.18 34.66
CA LEU A 90 16.51 6.30 35.47
C LEU A 90 16.81 7.76 35.84
N ARG A 91 16.51 8.72 34.98
CA ARG A 91 16.67 10.16 35.27
C ARG A 91 15.64 10.64 36.27
N GLU A 92 14.38 10.28 36.12
CA GLU A 92 13.27 10.65 37.00
C GLU A 92 13.47 10.05 38.39
N ASN A 93 13.78 8.76 38.50
CA ASN A 93 14.05 8.09 39.78
C ASN A 93 15.24 8.72 40.53
N ARG A 94 16.30 9.14 39.79
CA ARG A 94 17.44 9.85 40.38
C ARG A 94 17.08 11.26 40.83
N ALA A 95 16.19 11.96 40.10
CA ALA A 95 15.72 13.29 40.46
C ALA A 95 14.77 13.24 41.66
N GLN A 96 13.85 12.29 41.71
CA GLN A 96 12.96 12.07 42.86
C GLN A 96 13.73 11.67 44.13
N SER A 97 14.62 10.71 44.06
CA SER A 97 15.43 10.27 45.18
C SER A 97 16.29 11.41 45.74
N ARG A 98 16.76 12.32 44.89
CA ARG A 98 17.50 13.51 45.32
C ARG A 98 16.60 14.54 46.00
N ASN A 99 15.42 14.77 45.48
CA ASN A 99 14.43 15.70 46.07
C ASN A 99 13.91 15.19 47.43
N ASP A 100 13.72 13.88 47.58
CA ASP A 100 13.31 13.27 48.84
C ASP A 100 14.40 13.35 49.91
N LYS A 101 15.69 13.19 49.54
CA LYS A 101 16.82 13.41 50.43
C LYS A 101 16.93 14.86 50.89
N LEU A 102 16.72 15.82 49.98
CA LEU A 102 16.70 17.26 50.34
C LEU A 102 15.53 17.60 51.28
N ARG A 103 14.35 17.00 51.07
CA ARG A 103 13.19 17.19 51.96
C ARG A 103 13.39 16.61 53.37
N ARG A 104 14.20 15.54 53.47
CA ARG A 104 14.54 14.90 54.75
C ARG A 104 15.73 15.59 55.48
N GLY A 105 16.32 16.63 54.91
CA GLY A 105 17.50 17.29 55.47
C GLY A 105 18.79 16.46 55.41
N GLU A 106 18.82 15.40 54.59
CA GLU A 106 19.97 14.55 54.42
C GLU A 106 21.00 15.21 53.49
N ALA A 107 22.31 14.97 53.75
CA ALA A 107 23.37 15.48 52.91
C ALA A 107 23.28 14.82 51.52
N VAL A 108 23.04 15.63 50.51
CA VAL A 108 23.00 15.17 49.12
C VAL A 108 24.41 15.30 48.53
N PRO A 109 25.04 14.21 48.05
CA PRO A 109 26.36 14.29 47.43
C PRO A 109 26.33 15.24 46.23
N PRO A 110 27.39 16.01 46.00
CA PRO A 110 27.46 16.95 44.89
C PRO A 110 27.24 16.21 43.56
N LYS A 111 26.55 16.85 42.62
CA LYS A 111 26.36 16.28 41.25
C LYS A 111 27.77 15.92 40.71
N ARG A 112 28.03 14.61 40.59
CA ARG A 112 29.22 14.14 39.88
C ARG A 112 29.10 14.67 38.45
N GLN A 113 29.82 15.73 38.17
CA GLN A 113 29.92 16.23 36.80
C GLN A 113 30.71 15.21 36.02
N LEU A 114 30.07 14.54 35.07
CA LEU A 114 30.80 13.76 34.07
C LEU A 114 31.86 14.68 33.44
N PRO A 115 33.09 14.22 33.35
CA PRO A 115 34.15 14.99 32.71
C PRO A 115 33.64 15.51 31.34
N PRO A 116 33.95 16.74 30.97
CA PRO A 116 33.47 17.32 29.69
C PRO A 116 33.87 16.46 28.49
N VAL A 117 34.94 15.70 28.60
CA VAL A 117 35.36 14.69 27.60
C VAL A 117 34.35 13.57 27.45
N LEU A 118 33.78 13.02 28.55
CA LEU A 118 32.81 11.93 28.50
C LEU A 118 31.43 12.39 27.96
N LYS A 119 31.06 13.67 28.18
CA LYS A 119 29.88 14.28 27.56
C LYS A 119 30.06 14.45 26.05
N ARG A 120 31.27 14.84 25.63
CA ARG A 120 31.62 14.97 24.19
C ARG A 120 31.74 13.60 23.51
N VAL A 121 32.30 12.61 24.18
CA VAL A 121 32.38 11.23 23.67
C VAL A 121 30.98 10.60 23.55
N GLY A 122 30.09 10.79 24.54
CA GLY A 122 28.73 10.29 24.48
C GLY A 122 27.91 10.96 23.37
N ALA A 123 28.03 12.29 23.22
CA ALA A 123 27.38 13.02 22.12
C ALA A 123 28.01 12.67 20.76
N GLY A 124 29.32 12.46 20.70
CA GLY A 124 30.02 12.02 19.50
C GLY A 124 29.65 10.59 19.09
N ALA A 125 29.54 9.66 20.03
CA ALA A 125 29.11 8.28 19.76
C ALA A 125 27.66 8.21 19.26
N LEU A 126 26.77 9.06 19.80
CA LEU A 126 25.38 9.16 19.32
C LEU A 126 25.33 9.79 17.91
N ALA A 127 26.13 10.82 17.66
CA ALA A 127 26.24 11.43 16.34
C ALA A 127 26.87 10.47 15.31
N VAL A 128 27.87 9.69 15.69
CA VAL A 128 28.49 8.66 14.84
C VAL A 128 27.51 7.51 14.58
N ALA A 129 26.72 7.09 15.57
CA ALA A 129 25.68 6.08 15.37
C ALA A 129 24.55 6.58 14.46
N LEU A 130 24.13 7.86 14.58
CA LEU A 130 23.16 8.50 13.68
C LEU A 130 23.73 8.70 12.28
N ILE A 131 25.01 9.11 12.16
CA ILE A 131 25.68 9.24 10.87
C ILE A 131 25.92 7.86 10.25
N ALA A 132 26.29 6.84 11.03
CA ALA A 132 26.41 5.47 10.54
C ALA A 132 25.07 4.90 10.08
N ALA A 133 23.96 5.19 10.79
CA ALA A 133 22.62 4.83 10.35
C ALA A 133 22.24 5.58 9.05
N LEU A 134 22.57 6.86 8.93
CA LEU A 134 22.36 7.66 7.72
C LEU A 134 23.29 7.23 6.56
N VAL A 135 24.51 6.79 6.85
CA VAL A 135 25.45 6.27 5.84
C VAL A 135 25.07 4.87 5.39
N VAL A 136 24.55 4.02 6.28
CA VAL A 136 24.02 2.68 5.91
C VAL A 136 22.72 2.80 5.11
N THR A 137 21.88 3.82 5.39
CA THR A 137 20.69 4.13 4.58
C THR A 137 21.01 4.99 3.36
N GLY A 138 22.17 5.67 3.32
CA GLY A 138 22.59 6.56 2.22
C GLY A 138 23.72 6.02 1.34
N ALA A 139 24.24 4.81 1.61
CA ALA A 139 25.28 4.16 0.82
C ALA A 139 24.76 3.21 -0.27
N SER A 140 23.46 3.28 -0.61
CA SER A 140 23.04 2.89 -1.94
C SER A 140 23.70 3.89 -2.90
N SER A 141 24.54 3.41 -3.78
CA SER A 141 25.14 4.18 -4.87
C SER A 141 24.02 5.05 -5.50
N HIS A 142 24.14 6.37 -5.40
CA HIS A 142 23.24 7.28 -6.10
C HIS A 142 23.46 7.06 -7.60
N SER A 143 22.68 6.19 -8.18
CA SER A 143 22.47 6.20 -9.62
C SER A 143 21.64 7.46 -9.89
N ASP A 144 22.09 8.30 -10.81
CA ASP A 144 21.28 9.42 -11.30
C ASP A 144 20.07 8.92 -12.11
N ARG A 145 20.02 7.60 -12.41
CA ARG A 145 18.93 6.95 -13.15
C ARG A 145 17.83 6.55 -12.19
N VAL A 146 16.63 6.94 -12.50
CA VAL A 146 15.43 6.66 -11.69
C VAL A 146 14.24 6.36 -12.58
N VAL A 147 13.34 5.50 -12.12
CA VAL A 147 12.02 5.29 -12.70
C VAL A 147 10.95 5.45 -11.62
N ASN A 148 9.91 6.21 -11.91
CA ASN A 148 8.78 6.44 -11.01
C ASN A 148 7.61 5.59 -11.50
N VAL A 149 7.22 4.58 -10.73
CA VAL A 149 6.18 3.60 -11.08
C VAL A 149 4.96 3.83 -10.21
N CYS A 150 3.78 3.88 -10.81
CA CYS A 150 2.50 3.86 -10.09
C CYS A 150 1.66 2.67 -10.52
N SER A 151 1.25 1.87 -9.54
CA SER A 151 0.44 0.68 -9.73
C SER A 151 -0.62 0.57 -8.62
N TRP A 152 -1.11 -0.64 -8.36
CA TRP A 152 -2.10 -0.91 -7.31
C TRP A 152 -1.44 -1.40 -6.03
N GLY A 153 -2.16 -1.35 -4.92
CA GLY A 153 -1.75 -2.00 -3.67
C GLY A 153 -1.72 -3.53 -3.82
N GLU A 154 -0.77 -4.19 -3.15
CA GLU A 154 -0.66 -5.65 -3.15
C GLU A 154 -0.53 -6.29 -4.56
N TYR A 155 0.12 -5.62 -5.51
CA TYR A 155 0.10 -5.97 -6.93
C TYR A 155 1.48 -6.24 -7.54
N ILE A 156 2.48 -6.46 -6.71
CA ILE A 156 3.86 -6.81 -7.09
C ILE A 156 4.56 -7.54 -5.94
N ASP A 157 5.40 -8.53 -6.26
CA ASP A 157 6.43 -9.00 -5.34
C ASP A 157 7.50 -7.90 -5.18
N GLU A 158 7.54 -7.25 -4.02
CA GLU A 158 8.43 -6.11 -3.76
C GLU A 158 9.93 -6.48 -3.87
N ASP A 159 10.30 -7.75 -3.73
CA ASP A 159 11.66 -8.20 -3.93
C ASP A 159 12.12 -8.05 -5.40
N LEU A 160 11.18 -8.04 -6.36
CA LEU A 160 11.48 -7.74 -7.77
C LEU A 160 11.96 -6.30 -7.97
N ILE A 161 11.50 -5.37 -7.15
CA ILE A 161 12.00 -3.98 -7.16
C ILE A 161 13.47 -3.96 -6.79
N THR A 162 13.83 -4.64 -5.71
CA THR A 162 15.21 -4.74 -5.24
C THR A 162 16.12 -5.39 -6.29
N GLU A 163 15.66 -6.47 -6.90
CA GLU A 163 16.40 -7.18 -7.94
C GLU A 163 16.61 -6.32 -9.20
N PHE A 164 15.59 -5.59 -9.62
CA PHE A 164 15.71 -4.65 -10.73
C PHE A 164 16.77 -3.57 -10.43
N GLU A 165 16.72 -2.98 -9.22
CA GLU A 165 17.69 -1.96 -8.81
C GLU A 165 19.11 -2.51 -8.77
N GLU A 166 19.32 -3.73 -8.27
CA GLU A 166 20.62 -4.38 -8.18
C GLU A 166 21.20 -4.74 -9.55
N THR A 167 20.34 -5.20 -10.46
CA THR A 167 20.77 -5.67 -11.79
C THR A 167 20.99 -4.55 -12.79
N THR A 168 20.18 -3.48 -12.72
CA THR A 168 20.21 -2.38 -13.70
C THR A 168 20.91 -1.11 -13.18
N GLY A 169 21.04 -0.96 -11.87
CA GLY A 169 21.48 0.27 -11.24
C GLY A 169 20.45 1.41 -11.37
N ILE A 170 19.23 1.16 -11.81
CA ILE A 170 18.14 2.13 -11.91
C ILE A 170 17.34 2.06 -10.60
N ARG A 171 17.17 3.18 -9.90
CA ARG A 171 16.36 3.25 -8.69
C ARG A 171 14.88 3.33 -9.03
N VAL A 172 14.04 2.60 -8.29
CA VAL A 172 12.59 2.59 -8.46
C VAL A 172 11.91 3.38 -7.34
N ASN A 173 11.11 4.37 -7.70
CA ASN A 173 10.17 5.00 -6.78
C ASN A 173 8.78 4.40 -7.04
N TYR A 174 8.39 3.42 -6.24
CA TYR A 174 7.11 2.73 -6.40
C TYR A 174 6.04 3.39 -5.54
N GLN A 175 4.90 3.71 -6.15
CA GLN A 175 3.73 4.30 -5.49
C GLN A 175 2.47 3.54 -5.89
N THR A 176 1.44 3.63 -5.07
CA THR A 176 0.16 2.96 -5.33
C THR A 176 -0.98 3.96 -5.43
N ALA A 177 -1.93 3.67 -6.31
CA ALA A 177 -3.20 4.39 -6.43
C ALA A 177 -4.35 3.47 -6.00
N GLU A 178 -5.44 4.06 -5.51
CA GLU A 178 -6.60 3.31 -5.01
C GLU A 178 -7.54 2.83 -6.13
N SER A 179 -7.56 3.55 -7.27
CA SER A 179 -8.41 3.22 -8.42
C SER A 179 -7.88 3.89 -9.70
N ASN A 180 -8.37 3.42 -10.85
CA ASN A 180 -8.07 4.04 -12.15
C ASN A 180 -8.47 5.52 -12.19
N GLU A 181 -9.60 5.90 -11.57
CA GLU A 181 -10.08 7.27 -11.50
C GLU A 181 -9.19 8.15 -10.62
N ALA A 182 -8.68 7.59 -9.51
CA ALA A 182 -7.72 8.28 -8.65
C ALA A 182 -6.38 8.48 -9.38
N LEU A 183 -5.86 7.44 -10.04
CA LEU A 183 -4.67 7.50 -10.88
C LEU A 183 -4.81 8.56 -11.97
N TYR A 184 -5.91 8.52 -12.73
CA TYR A 184 -6.22 9.50 -13.77
C TYR A 184 -6.24 10.93 -13.22
N SER A 185 -6.87 11.14 -12.06
CA SER A 185 -6.95 12.45 -11.41
C SER A 185 -5.57 12.96 -11.00
N LEU A 186 -4.70 12.09 -10.47
CA LEU A 186 -3.32 12.45 -10.11
C LEU A 186 -2.51 12.89 -11.34
N ILE A 187 -2.61 12.15 -12.45
CA ILE A 187 -1.92 12.48 -13.70
C ILE A 187 -2.43 13.80 -14.26
N ASN A 188 -3.75 13.99 -14.31
CA ASN A 188 -4.38 15.16 -14.93
C ASN A 188 -4.14 16.46 -14.14
N MET A 189 -3.96 16.37 -12.81
CA MET A 189 -3.58 17.53 -11.99
C MET A 189 -2.15 17.99 -12.19
N GLY A 190 -1.32 17.24 -12.93
CA GLY A 190 0.07 17.59 -13.25
C GLY A 190 1.01 17.60 -12.04
N GLY A 191 0.61 16.97 -10.93
CA GLY A 191 1.39 16.88 -9.70
C GLY A 191 2.15 15.59 -9.51
N ALA A 192 2.01 14.63 -10.42
CA ALA A 192 2.61 13.32 -10.34
C ALA A 192 3.70 13.16 -11.41
N ASP A 193 4.93 12.92 -10.97
CA ASP A 193 6.08 12.63 -11.84
C ASP A 193 6.19 11.11 -12.08
N PHE A 194 5.10 10.48 -12.57
CA PHE A 194 5.15 9.07 -12.93
C PHE A 194 5.76 8.89 -14.32
N ASP A 195 6.59 7.84 -14.44
CA ASP A 195 7.14 7.39 -15.72
C ASP A 195 6.33 6.18 -16.24
N VAL A 196 6.13 5.17 -15.39
CA VAL A 196 5.33 3.99 -15.68
C VAL A 196 4.07 3.98 -14.84
N ILE A 197 2.95 3.65 -15.47
CA ILE A 197 1.66 3.40 -14.82
C ILE A 197 1.13 2.04 -15.26
N VAL A 198 0.27 1.42 -14.43
CA VAL A 198 -0.31 0.09 -14.69
C VAL A 198 -1.85 0.17 -14.61
N PRO A 199 -2.51 0.90 -15.51
CA PRO A 199 -3.97 1.02 -15.52
C PRO A 199 -4.64 -0.19 -16.16
N SER A 200 -5.95 -0.30 -15.94
CA SER A 200 -6.80 -1.28 -16.61
C SER A 200 -7.16 -0.83 -18.04
N ASP A 201 -7.52 -1.79 -18.85
CA ASP A 201 -7.83 -1.67 -20.30
C ASP A 201 -8.70 -0.44 -20.67
N TYR A 202 -9.81 -0.23 -19.96
CA TYR A 202 -10.72 0.89 -20.24
C TYR A 202 -10.10 2.26 -19.98
N MET A 203 -9.23 2.34 -18.96
CA MET A 203 -8.52 3.57 -18.65
C MET A 203 -7.38 3.81 -19.63
N ILE A 204 -6.71 2.74 -20.08
CA ILE A 204 -5.70 2.82 -21.15
C ILE A 204 -6.31 3.41 -22.41
N GLY A 205 -7.48 2.89 -22.86
CA GLY A 205 -8.19 3.42 -24.01
C GLY A 205 -8.44 4.92 -23.89
N ARG A 206 -8.89 5.38 -22.73
CA ARG A 206 -9.08 6.81 -22.46
C ARG A 206 -7.78 7.61 -22.51
N LEU A 207 -6.72 7.11 -21.89
CA LEU A 207 -5.42 7.80 -21.87
C LEU A 207 -4.82 7.91 -23.28
N ILE A 208 -5.05 6.91 -24.16
CA ILE A 208 -4.65 6.97 -25.57
C ILE A 208 -5.46 8.02 -26.31
N GLU A 209 -6.80 8.02 -26.18
CA GLU A 209 -7.68 9.01 -26.80
C GLU A 209 -7.33 10.46 -26.39
N GLU A 210 -6.91 10.67 -25.15
CA GLU A 210 -6.50 11.96 -24.61
C GLU A 210 -5.02 12.32 -24.88
N ASP A 211 -4.29 11.49 -25.67
CA ASP A 211 -2.87 11.68 -26.06
C ASP A 211 -1.93 11.82 -24.85
N MET A 212 -2.17 11.05 -23.78
CA MET A 212 -1.43 11.09 -22.52
C MET A 212 -0.30 10.06 -22.42
N LEU A 213 -0.25 9.07 -23.32
CA LEU A 213 0.74 8.02 -23.33
C LEU A 213 1.84 8.26 -24.36
N ALA A 214 3.04 7.79 -24.08
CA ALA A 214 4.16 7.76 -25.01
C ALA A 214 4.15 6.44 -25.81
N GLU A 215 4.43 6.50 -27.11
CA GLU A 215 4.68 5.27 -27.89
C GLU A 215 5.92 4.55 -27.33
N LEU A 216 5.83 3.23 -27.14
CA LEU A 216 6.92 2.39 -26.66
C LEU A 216 7.91 2.08 -27.77
N ASN A 217 9.19 1.97 -27.41
CA ASN A 217 10.23 1.43 -28.28
C ASN A 217 10.46 -0.06 -27.94
N TYR A 218 9.86 -0.95 -28.70
CA TYR A 218 9.94 -2.40 -28.46
C TYR A 218 11.33 -2.98 -28.66
N ASP A 219 12.26 -2.28 -29.31
CA ASP A 219 13.68 -2.67 -29.34
C ASP A 219 14.30 -2.67 -27.92
N ASN A 220 13.75 -1.86 -27.01
CA ASN A 220 14.14 -1.80 -25.61
C ASN A 220 13.34 -2.80 -24.74
N ILE A 221 12.32 -3.45 -25.29
CA ILE A 221 11.40 -4.36 -24.59
C ILE A 221 11.33 -5.72 -25.29
N PRO A 222 12.46 -6.42 -25.48
CA PRO A 222 12.48 -7.70 -26.19
C PRO A 222 11.60 -8.78 -25.53
N ASN A 223 11.35 -8.70 -24.22
CA ASN A 223 10.48 -9.64 -23.53
C ASN A 223 8.99 -9.49 -23.89
N PHE A 224 8.61 -8.47 -24.68
CA PHE A 224 7.27 -8.40 -25.27
C PHE A 224 6.97 -9.60 -26.18
N ASP A 225 7.98 -10.23 -26.77
CA ASP A 225 7.82 -11.45 -27.58
C ASP A 225 7.29 -12.63 -26.75
N LEU A 226 7.51 -12.64 -25.44
CA LEU A 226 7.03 -13.66 -24.50
C LEU A 226 5.54 -13.52 -24.15
N ILE A 227 4.94 -12.39 -24.47
CA ILE A 227 3.50 -12.16 -24.25
C ILE A 227 2.71 -13.04 -25.21
N ASP A 228 1.72 -13.77 -24.68
CA ASP A 228 0.80 -14.60 -25.48
C ASP A 228 0.00 -13.72 -26.47
N ASP A 229 -0.17 -14.23 -27.68
CA ASP A 229 -0.86 -13.50 -28.74
C ASP A 229 -2.32 -13.14 -28.42
N ARG A 230 -2.94 -13.85 -27.47
CA ARG A 230 -4.28 -13.52 -26.96
C ARG A 230 -4.35 -12.16 -26.27
N PHE A 231 -3.24 -11.65 -25.76
CA PHE A 231 -3.12 -10.37 -25.07
C PHE A 231 -2.49 -9.27 -25.92
N LYS A 232 -2.19 -9.57 -27.19
CA LYS A 232 -1.69 -8.59 -28.16
C LYS A 232 -2.83 -8.05 -29.03
N ASN A 233 -2.68 -6.84 -29.53
CA ASN A 233 -3.63 -6.17 -30.43
C ASN A 233 -5.05 -6.09 -29.86
N LEU A 234 -5.17 -5.88 -28.56
CA LEU A 234 -6.46 -5.71 -27.91
C LEU A 234 -7.13 -4.37 -28.32
N SER A 235 -8.44 -4.30 -28.18
CA SER A 235 -9.25 -3.19 -28.70
C SER A 235 -8.83 -1.80 -28.18
N TYR A 236 -8.25 -1.72 -27.03
CA TYR A 236 -7.76 -0.47 -26.44
C TYR A 236 -6.42 0.01 -27.03
N ASP A 237 -5.59 -0.90 -27.55
CA ASP A 237 -4.31 -0.61 -28.24
C ASP A 237 -4.12 -1.56 -29.42
N PRO A 238 -4.87 -1.42 -30.54
CA PRO A 238 -4.90 -2.42 -31.61
C PRO A 238 -3.60 -2.60 -32.37
N GLU A 239 -2.69 -1.66 -32.24
CA GLU A 239 -1.37 -1.69 -32.89
C GLU A 239 -0.23 -1.99 -31.93
N ASN A 240 -0.54 -2.24 -30.63
CA ASN A 240 0.43 -2.40 -29.53
C ASN A 240 1.47 -1.29 -29.50
N LYS A 241 1.05 -0.05 -29.58
CA LYS A 241 1.97 1.10 -29.58
C LYS A 241 2.34 1.59 -28.20
N TYR A 242 1.45 1.40 -27.22
CA TYR A 242 1.48 2.10 -25.95
C TYR A 242 1.62 1.15 -24.75
N THR A 243 1.38 -0.17 -24.92
CA THR A 243 1.13 -1.05 -23.79
C THR A 243 1.90 -2.35 -23.84
N VAL A 244 2.35 -2.81 -22.67
CA VAL A 244 2.79 -4.19 -22.43
C VAL A 244 1.89 -4.79 -21.36
N PRO A 245 1.11 -5.84 -21.66
CA PRO A 245 0.25 -6.51 -20.68
C PRO A 245 1.04 -6.97 -19.45
N TYR A 246 0.45 -6.74 -18.28
CA TYR A 246 1.07 -7.03 -16.98
C TYR A 246 0.43 -8.23 -16.29
N THR A 247 -0.89 -8.15 -16.07
CA THR A 247 -1.69 -9.24 -15.50
C THR A 247 -3.08 -9.24 -16.13
N TRP A 248 -3.83 -10.31 -15.89
CA TRP A 248 -5.25 -10.38 -16.22
C TRP A 248 -6.01 -11.16 -15.17
N SER A 249 -7.30 -10.89 -15.02
CA SER A 249 -8.16 -11.59 -14.10
C SER A 249 -9.63 -11.47 -14.49
N THR A 250 -10.50 -12.08 -13.69
CA THR A 250 -11.96 -11.97 -13.78
C THR A 250 -12.55 -11.42 -12.51
N LEU A 251 -13.65 -10.71 -12.63
CA LEU A 251 -14.48 -10.32 -11.51
C LEU A 251 -15.43 -11.48 -11.15
N GLY A 252 -15.69 -11.68 -9.86
CA GLY A 252 -16.62 -12.72 -9.43
C GLY A 252 -17.24 -12.44 -8.07
N ILE A 253 -17.94 -13.41 -7.56
CA ILE A 253 -18.51 -13.38 -6.21
C ILE A 253 -17.66 -14.28 -5.32
N ILE A 254 -17.16 -13.70 -4.23
CA ILE A 254 -16.57 -14.42 -3.11
C ILE A 254 -17.65 -14.57 -2.04
N TYR A 255 -17.88 -15.77 -1.53
CA TYR A 255 -18.84 -15.98 -0.45
C TYR A 255 -18.30 -16.96 0.60
N ASN A 256 -18.73 -16.76 1.84
CA ASN A 256 -18.34 -17.60 2.97
C ASN A 256 -19.37 -18.73 3.14
N ARG A 257 -18.94 -19.98 2.96
CA ARG A 257 -19.81 -21.19 3.04
C ARG A 257 -20.36 -21.46 4.44
N ASP A 258 -19.77 -20.89 5.49
CA ASP A 258 -20.31 -20.96 6.84
C ASP A 258 -21.46 -19.96 7.07
N MET A 259 -21.61 -18.96 6.21
CA MET A 259 -22.62 -17.89 6.31
C MET A 259 -23.69 -17.97 5.21
N VAL A 260 -23.44 -18.73 4.17
CA VAL A 260 -24.31 -18.88 2.99
C VAL A 260 -24.55 -20.36 2.76
N ASP A 261 -25.78 -20.82 3.03
CA ASP A 261 -26.18 -22.24 2.92
C ASP A 261 -26.37 -22.69 1.46
N ASP A 262 -26.75 -21.77 0.57
CA ASP A 262 -27.03 -22.06 -0.83
C ASP A 262 -25.81 -21.81 -1.72
N GLU A 263 -25.67 -22.60 -2.78
CA GLU A 263 -24.65 -22.34 -3.82
C GLU A 263 -25.03 -21.08 -4.60
N ILE A 264 -24.11 -20.12 -4.63
CA ILE A 264 -24.28 -18.87 -5.38
C ILE A 264 -23.86 -19.12 -6.83
N THR A 265 -24.75 -18.82 -7.80
CA THR A 265 -24.51 -18.98 -9.24
C THR A 265 -24.81 -17.73 -10.05
N SER A 266 -25.39 -16.70 -9.43
CA SER A 266 -25.92 -15.51 -10.11
C SER A 266 -25.53 -14.21 -9.39
N TRP A 267 -25.34 -13.14 -10.16
CA TRP A 267 -25.17 -11.79 -9.62
C TRP A 267 -26.35 -11.32 -8.76
N SER A 268 -27.52 -11.98 -8.85
CA SER A 268 -28.66 -11.67 -8.00
C SER A 268 -28.33 -11.65 -6.51
N ALA A 269 -27.39 -12.48 -6.06
CA ALA A 269 -26.95 -12.52 -4.66
C ALA A 269 -26.41 -11.19 -4.14
N MET A 270 -25.86 -10.37 -5.02
CA MET A 270 -25.33 -9.04 -4.68
C MET A 270 -26.44 -8.02 -4.37
N PHE A 271 -27.69 -8.31 -4.74
CA PHE A 271 -28.85 -7.42 -4.60
C PHE A 271 -29.93 -8.01 -3.70
N ASP A 272 -29.76 -9.25 -3.22
CA ASP A 272 -30.78 -9.99 -2.48
C ASP A 272 -30.90 -9.47 -1.03
N PRO A 273 -32.10 -9.02 -0.60
CA PRO A 273 -32.36 -8.58 0.77
C PRO A 273 -32.13 -9.67 1.84
N GLN A 274 -32.11 -10.97 1.49
CA GLN A 274 -31.82 -12.04 2.45
C GLN A 274 -30.42 -11.89 3.07
N TYR A 275 -29.47 -11.31 2.34
CA TYR A 275 -28.10 -11.06 2.80
C TYR A 275 -27.88 -9.65 3.36
N ALA A 276 -28.97 -8.91 3.64
CA ALA A 276 -28.89 -7.51 4.06
C ALA A 276 -27.90 -7.29 5.23
N GLY A 277 -27.01 -6.31 5.05
CA GLY A 277 -25.96 -5.97 6.00
C GLY A 277 -24.74 -6.89 5.99
N ASN A 278 -24.69 -7.90 5.09
CA ASN A 278 -23.60 -8.86 4.98
C ASN A 278 -22.98 -8.94 3.58
N VAL A 279 -23.35 -8.03 2.67
CA VAL A 279 -22.82 -7.96 1.31
C VAL A 279 -21.81 -6.80 1.22
N LEU A 280 -20.66 -7.04 0.62
CA LEU A 280 -19.65 -6.02 0.30
C LEU A 280 -19.70 -5.72 -1.19
N LEU A 281 -19.97 -4.47 -1.53
CA LEU A 281 -19.90 -4.00 -2.91
C LEU A 281 -18.49 -3.49 -3.19
N ILE A 282 -17.92 -3.84 -4.34
CA ILE A 282 -16.66 -3.29 -4.79
C ILE A 282 -16.75 -1.77 -4.96
N ASN A 283 -15.76 -1.03 -4.46
CA ASN A 283 -15.71 0.45 -4.57
C ASN A 283 -15.02 0.91 -5.87
N ASN A 284 -15.26 0.18 -6.95
CA ASN A 284 -14.90 0.53 -8.31
C ASN A 284 -16.20 0.78 -9.08
N SER A 285 -16.38 1.99 -9.62
CA SER A 285 -17.64 2.39 -10.26
C SER A 285 -17.93 1.58 -11.53
N ARG A 286 -16.89 1.24 -12.30
CA ARG A 286 -17.05 0.45 -13.52
C ARG A 286 -17.49 -0.98 -13.20
N ASP A 287 -16.84 -1.63 -12.24
CA ASP A 287 -17.19 -2.98 -11.86
C ASP A 287 -18.53 -3.05 -11.14
N ALA A 288 -18.81 -2.10 -10.23
CA ALA A 288 -20.10 -2.04 -9.54
C ALA A 288 -21.28 -1.87 -10.50
N LEU A 289 -21.14 -1.01 -11.52
CA LEU A 289 -22.16 -0.89 -12.58
C LEU A 289 -22.16 -2.10 -13.51
N GLY A 290 -20.97 -2.66 -13.80
CA GLY A 290 -20.81 -3.81 -14.67
C GLY A 290 -21.57 -5.05 -14.17
N ILE A 291 -21.51 -5.37 -12.88
CA ILE A 291 -22.28 -6.48 -12.30
C ILE A 291 -23.79 -6.25 -12.37
N ALA A 292 -24.24 -5.01 -12.18
CA ALA A 292 -25.66 -4.67 -12.31
C ALA A 292 -26.13 -4.76 -13.76
N LEU A 293 -25.33 -4.31 -14.72
CA LEU A 293 -25.61 -4.46 -16.16
C LEU A 293 -25.71 -5.94 -16.56
N LEU A 294 -24.73 -6.76 -16.14
CA LEU A 294 -24.76 -8.21 -16.42
C LEU A 294 -26.01 -8.88 -15.85
N TYR A 295 -26.35 -8.59 -14.60
CA TYR A 295 -27.55 -9.11 -13.97
C TYR A 295 -28.83 -8.72 -14.73
N LEU A 296 -28.88 -7.50 -15.27
CA LEU A 296 -30.01 -7.04 -16.10
C LEU A 296 -29.97 -7.57 -17.53
N GLY A 297 -28.94 -8.31 -17.93
CA GLY A 297 -28.75 -8.86 -19.26
C GLY A 297 -28.19 -7.89 -20.29
N TYR A 298 -27.59 -6.80 -19.84
CA TYR A 298 -26.95 -5.78 -20.67
C TYR A 298 -25.42 -6.03 -20.83
N SER A 299 -24.84 -5.39 -21.84
CA SER A 299 -23.38 -5.41 -22.02
C SER A 299 -22.69 -4.56 -20.97
N VAL A 300 -21.56 -5.04 -20.39
CA VAL A 300 -20.68 -4.23 -19.53
C VAL A 300 -20.08 -3.02 -20.25
N ASN A 301 -20.09 -3.03 -21.58
CA ASN A 301 -19.56 -1.97 -22.43
C ASN A 301 -20.69 -1.13 -23.09
N THR A 302 -21.93 -1.21 -22.59
CA THR A 302 -23.01 -0.38 -23.10
C THR A 302 -22.69 1.11 -22.92
N THR A 303 -23.13 1.89 -23.91
CA THR A 303 -23.14 3.38 -23.86
C THR A 303 -24.57 3.92 -23.84
N ASP A 304 -25.57 3.04 -23.74
CA ASP A 304 -26.99 3.45 -23.64
C ASP A 304 -27.26 4.00 -22.22
N GLU A 305 -27.62 5.27 -22.17
CA GLU A 305 -27.90 5.96 -20.91
C GLU A 305 -29.07 5.34 -20.14
N ALA A 306 -30.06 4.74 -20.82
CA ALA A 306 -31.19 4.12 -20.15
C ALA A 306 -30.77 2.82 -19.44
N GLU A 307 -29.96 1.98 -20.09
CA GLU A 307 -29.39 0.76 -19.48
C GLU A 307 -28.49 1.09 -18.29
N ILE A 308 -27.63 2.10 -18.43
CA ILE A 308 -26.75 2.57 -17.33
C ILE A 308 -27.60 3.11 -16.17
N GLN A 309 -28.66 3.86 -16.45
CA GLN A 309 -29.55 4.40 -15.43
C GLN A 309 -30.32 3.28 -14.70
N GLU A 310 -30.75 2.22 -15.41
CA GLU A 310 -31.40 1.07 -14.80
C GLU A 310 -30.47 0.31 -13.87
N ALA A 311 -29.21 0.07 -14.30
CA ALA A 311 -28.18 -0.54 -13.47
C ALA A 311 -27.86 0.30 -12.21
N TYR A 312 -27.75 1.61 -12.37
CA TYR A 312 -27.58 2.53 -11.24
C TYR A 312 -28.76 2.45 -10.26
N GLN A 313 -30.00 2.41 -10.76
CA GLN A 313 -31.20 2.34 -9.93
C GLN A 313 -31.24 1.03 -9.12
N LEU A 314 -30.86 -0.09 -9.72
CA LEU A 314 -30.77 -1.38 -9.04
C LEU A 314 -29.80 -1.31 -7.83
N ILE A 315 -28.60 -0.75 -8.02
CA ILE A 315 -27.63 -0.53 -6.94
C ILE A 315 -28.19 0.42 -5.88
N ALA A 316 -28.83 1.53 -6.30
CA ALA A 316 -29.38 2.53 -5.40
C ALA A 316 -30.50 1.94 -4.52
N ASP A 317 -31.34 1.08 -5.08
CA ASP A 317 -32.38 0.38 -4.34
C ASP A 317 -31.79 -0.63 -3.35
N ALA A 318 -30.74 -1.36 -3.72
CA ALA A 318 -30.03 -2.25 -2.82
C ALA A 318 -29.37 -1.49 -1.64
N VAL A 319 -28.76 -0.33 -1.91
CA VAL A 319 -28.25 0.58 -0.86
C VAL A 319 -29.36 1.01 0.07
N LYS A 320 -30.49 1.49 -0.48
CA LYS A 320 -31.66 1.96 0.29
C LYS A 320 -32.27 0.85 1.15
N ASN A 321 -32.25 -0.38 0.68
CA ASN A 321 -32.75 -1.56 1.39
C ASN A 321 -31.73 -2.11 2.40
N GLY A 322 -30.54 -1.50 2.52
CA GLY A 322 -29.53 -1.91 3.48
C GLY A 322 -28.85 -3.25 3.15
N VAL A 323 -28.83 -3.64 1.87
CA VAL A 323 -28.19 -4.89 1.44
C VAL A 323 -26.69 -4.85 1.72
N TYR A 324 -26.05 -3.73 1.38
CA TYR A 324 -24.61 -3.61 1.52
C TYR A 324 -24.18 -3.22 2.95
N GLN A 325 -23.22 -3.96 3.48
CA GLN A 325 -22.50 -3.60 4.70
C GLN A 325 -21.58 -2.38 4.43
N GLY A 326 -20.98 -2.32 3.25
CA GLY A 326 -20.09 -1.26 2.82
C GLY A 326 -19.66 -1.39 1.37
N LYS A 327 -18.98 -0.33 0.90
CA LYS A 327 -18.22 -0.34 -0.35
C LYS A 327 -16.75 -0.45 0.02
N VAL A 328 -16.03 -1.39 -0.57
CA VAL A 328 -14.67 -1.76 -0.18
C VAL A 328 -13.77 -1.93 -1.40
N MET A 329 -12.49 -1.69 -1.18
CA MET A 329 -11.38 -2.20 -2.00
C MET A 329 -10.58 -3.15 -1.12
N ASP A 330 -9.34 -2.87 -0.77
CA ASP A 330 -8.47 -3.78 0.01
C ASP A 330 -9.03 -4.16 1.41
N GLU A 331 -10.00 -3.40 1.95
CA GLU A 331 -10.67 -3.79 3.20
C GLU A 331 -11.44 -5.11 3.07
N VAL A 332 -11.72 -5.57 1.85
CA VAL A 332 -12.37 -6.85 1.58
C VAL A 332 -11.60 -8.01 2.22
N PHE A 333 -10.25 -7.98 2.18
CA PHE A 333 -9.42 -9.01 2.77
C PHE A 333 -9.75 -9.24 4.24
N GLN A 334 -9.66 -8.20 5.06
CA GLN A 334 -9.94 -8.31 6.50
C GLN A 334 -11.37 -8.78 6.80
N LYS A 335 -12.34 -8.37 5.96
CA LYS A 335 -13.74 -8.70 6.19
C LYS A 335 -14.07 -10.14 5.82
N MET A 336 -13.57 -10.61 4.68
CA MET A 336 -13.83 -11.97 4.20
C MET A 336 -12.98 -13.00 4.96
N GLU A 337 -11.69 -12.75 5.14
CA GLU A 337 -10.81 -13.61 5.94
C GLU A 337 -11.28 -13.73 7.38
N GLY A 338 -11.74 -12.64 7.97
CA GLY A 338 -12.25 -12.61 9.35
C GLY A 338 -13.68 -13.12 9.54
N GLY A 339 -14.36 -13.57 8.48
CA GLY A 339 -15.77 -14.02 8.55
C GLY A 339 -16.75 -12.90 8.93
N ASN A 340 -16.42 -11.64 8.61
CA ASN A 340 -17.24 -10.47 8.97
C ASN A 340 -18.19 -10.01 7.86
N ALA A 341 -18.22 -10.72 6.72
CA ALA A 341 -19.18 -10.53 5.64
C ALA A 341 -19.47 -11.87 4.99
N ALA A 342 -20.69 -12.05 4.48
CA ALA A 342 -21.14 -13.27 3.85
C ALA A 342 -20.75 -13.32 2.36
N ILE A 343 -20.87 -12.20 1.66
CA ILE A 343 -20.71 -12.11 0.20
C ILE A 343 -19.92 -10.85 -0.14
N ALA A 344 -19.04 -10.96 -1.13
CA ALA A 344 -18.31 -9.83 -1.71
C ALA A 344 -18.22 -9.98 -3.22
N THR A 345 -18.20 -8.86 -3.95
CA THR A 345 -17.73 -8.83 -5.32
C THR A 345 -16.25 -8.45 -5.31
N TYR A 346 -15.39 -9.30 -5.88
CA TYR A 346 -13.96 -8.99 -5.98
C TYR A 346 -13.28 -9.87 -7.05
N TYR A 347 -11.97 -9.71 -7.20
CA TYR A 347 -11.17 -10.33 -8.26
C TYR A 347 -10.70 -11.75 -7.88
N ALA A 348 -10.54 -12.60 -8.91
CA ALA A 348 -10.17 -14.01 -8.72
C ALA A 348 -8.80 -14.21 -8.07
N GLY A 349 -7.81 -13.39 -8.40
CA GLY A 349 -6.48 -13.47 -7.78
C GLY A 349 -6.52 -13.18 -6.28
N ASP A 350 -7.21 -12.12 -5.89
CA ASP A 350 -7.36 -11.77 -4.47
C ASP A 350 -8.14 -12.83 -3.68
N TYR A 351 -9.12 -13.49 -4.30
CA TYR A 351 -9.79 -14.63 -3.67
C TYR A 351 -8.81 -15.75 -3.32
N LEU A 352 -7.89 -16.10 -4.23
CA LEU A 352 -6.91 -17.14 -3.97
C LEU A 352 -5.98 -16.76 -2.81
N SER A 353 -5.59 -15.50 -2.72
CA SER A 353 -4.84 -14.97 -1.58
C SER A 353 -5.63 -15.03 -0.26
N MET A 354 -6.94 -14.70 -0.29
CA MET A 354 -7.80 -14.79 0.90
C MET A 354 -8.04 -16.23 1.34
N LEU A 355 -8.06 -17.19 0.41
CA LEU A 355 -8.30 -18.61 0.69
C LEU A 355 -7.20 -19.19 1.58
N GLU A 356 -5.97 -18.68 1.52
CA GLU A 356 -4.88 -19.08 2.41
C GLU A 356 -5.20 -18.81 3.90
N ASN A 357 -6.01 -17.78 4.17
CA ASN A 357 -6.36 -17.36 5.53
C ASN A 357 -7.76 -17.79 5.97
N ASN A 358 -8.64 -18.15 5.02
CA ASN A 358 -9.99 -18.64 5.30
C ASN A 358 -10.43 -19.66 4.24
N GLU A 359 -10.32 -20.94 4.58
CA GLU A 359 -10.69 -22.09 3.71
C GLU A 359 -12.20 -22.19 3.45
N ASP A 360 -13.05 -21.49 4.22
CA ASP A 360 -14.50 -21.48 4.04
C ASP A 360 -14.97 -20.56 2.92
N LEU A 361 -14.07 -19.78 2.32
CA LEU A 361 -14.38 -18.96 1.19
C LEU A 361 -14.55 -19.79 -0.09
N ALA A 362 -15.46 -19.37 -0.93
CA ALA A 362 -15.67 -19.90 -2.27
C ALA A 362 -15.76 -18.75 -3.29
N TYR A 363 -15.41 -19.04 -4.53
CA TYR A 363 -15.46 -18.10 -5.63
C TYR A 363 -16.31 -18.66 -6.78
N VAL A 364 -17.10 -17.80 -7.37
CA VAL A 364 -17.90 -18.13 -8.53
C VAL A 364 -17.88 -17.01 -9.57
N VAL A 365 -17.76 -17.41 -10.82
CA VAL A 365 -18.10 -16.56 -11.97
C VAL A 365 -19.58 -16.82 -12.28
N PRO A 366 -20.47 -15.84 -12.09
CA PRO A 366 -21.91 -16.05 -12.27
C PRO A 366 -22.32 -16.44 -13.69
N GLU A 367 -23.49 -17.08 -13.81
CA GLU A 367 -24.01 -17.60 -15.09
C GLU A 367 -24.27 -16.50 -16.11
N GLU A 368 -24.56 -15.29 -15.68
CA GLU A 368 -24.75 -14.12 -16.56
C GLU A 368 -23.44 -13.65 -17.20
N GLY A 369 -22.33 -14.27 -16.83
CA GLY A 369 -20.99 -13.90 -17.26
C GLY A 369 -20.31 -12.90 -16.32
N SER A 370 -19.10 -12.50 -16.68
CA SER A 370 -18.31 -11.56 -15.90
C SER A 370 -17.49 -10.63 -16.79
N ASN A 371 -16.96 -9.58 -16.17
CA ASN A 371 -15.90 -8.78 -16.75
C ASN A 371 -14.57 -9.54 -16.60
N TRP A 372 -13.85 -9.76 -17.70
CA TRP A 372 -12.43 -10.04 -17.66
C TRP A 372 -11.67 -8.78 -18.07
N PHE A 373 -10.54 -8.54 -17.45
CA PHE A 373 -9.78 -7.32 -17.68
C PHE A 373 -8.29 -7.64 -17.84
N VAL A 374 -7.58 -6.74 -18.48
CA VAL A 374 -6.12 -6.76 -18.62
C VAL A 374 -5.60 -5.44 -18.07
N ASP A 375 -4.70 -5.54 -17.11
CA ASP A 375 -3.89 -4.40 -16.69
C ASP A 375 -2.59 -4.40 -17.48
N ALA A 376 -2.17 -3.24 -17.96
CA ALA A 376 -0.97 -3.15 -18.78
C ALA A 376 -0.08 -1.99 -18.35
N MET A 377 1.22 -2.19 -18.50
CA MET A 377 2.24 -1.19 -18.26
C MET A 377 2.28 -0.20 -19.41
N CYS A 378 2.21 1.09 -19.08
CA CYS A 378 2.25 2.20 -20.02
C CYS A 378 3.27 3.24 -19.56
N VAL A 379 3.85 3.98 -20.50
CA VAL A 379 4.72 5.13 -20.20
C VAL A 379 3.94 6.43 -20.44
N LEU A 380 3.96 7.33 -19.46
CA LEU A 380 3.34 8.63 -19.62
C LEU A 380 4.12 9.50 -20.61
N LYS A 381 3.40 10.26 -21.42
CA LYS A 381 3.99 11.19 -22.40
C LYS A 381 4.85 12.29 -21.75
N THR A 382 4.59 12.60 -20.49
CA THR A 382 5.33 13.57 -19.68
C THR A 382 6.61 13.01 -19.07
N SER A 383 6.83 11.70 -19.13
CA SER A 383 8.01 11.03 -18.57
C SER A 383 9.31 11.64 -19.11
N GLN A 384 10.25 11.85 -18.19
CA GLN A 384 11.61 12.28 -18.51
C GLN A 384 12.61 11.12 -18.48
N HIS A 385 12.15 9.91 -18.09
CA HIS A 385 12.98 8.72 -17.88
C HIS A 385 12.46 7.54 -18.73
N LYS A 386 12.15 7.80 -20.01
CA LYS A 386 11.52 6.81 -20.90
C LYS A 386 12.38 5.55 -21.07
N GLU A 387 13.71 5.68 -21.17
CA GLU A 387 14.60 4.51 -21.31
C GLU A 387 14.59 3.66 -20.04
N GLU A 388 14.56 4.26 -18.85
CA GLU A 388 14.44 3.58 -17.57
C GLU A 388 13.06 2.92 -17.40
N ALA A 389 12.02 3.60 -17.87
CA ALA A 389 10.65 3.07 -17.90
C ALA A 389 10.54 1.82 -18.79
N GLU A 390 11.09 1.87 -20.00
CA GLU A 390 11.12 0.72 -20.92
C GLU A 390 11.97 -0.44 -20.37
N ALA A 391 13.08 -0.13 -19.66
CA ALA A 391 13.87 -1.14 -18.98
C ALA A 391 13.08 -1.83 -17.84
N TRP A 392 12.32 -1.07 -17.06
CA TRP A 392 11.41 -1.61 -16.04
C TRP A 392 10.34 -2.52 -16.67
N ILE A 393 9.68 -2.03 -17.71
CA ILE A 393 8.65 -2.80 -18.43
C ILE A 393 9.24 -4.10 -18.99
N ASN A 394 10.43 -4.05 -19.57
CA ASN A 394 11.09 -5.24 -20.08
C ASN A 394 11.42 -6.24 -18.97
N PHE A 395 11.91 -5.78 -17.83
CA PHE A 395 12.19 -6.62 -16.67
C PHE A 395 10.92 -7.32 -16.17
N MET A 396 9.85 -6.55 -15.96
CA MET A 396 8.56 -7.08 -15.49
C MET A 396 7.88 -8.01 -16.49
N ALA A 397 8.18 -7.90 -17.79
CA ALA A 397 7.67 -8.79 -18.82
C ALA A 397 8.47 -10.11 -18.94
N SER A 398 9.58 -10.28 -18.21
CA SER A 398 10.38 -11.52 -18.22
C SER A 398 9.62 -12.69 -17.61
N THR A 399 9.96 -13.92 -18.01
CA THR A 399 9.36 -15.14 -17.46
C THR A 399 9.58 -15.24 -15.94
N GLU A 400 10.80 -14.94 -15.48
CA GLU A 400 11.16 -15.03 -14.05
C GLU A 400 10.36 -14.06 -13.20
N ALA A 401 10.25 -12.79 -13.60
CA ALA A 401 9.44 -11.80 -12.88
C ALA A 401 7.95 -12.19 -12.87
N ASN A 402 7.43 -12.71 -13.99
CA ASN A 402 6.05 -13.17 -14.07
C ASN A 402 5.78 -14.39 -13.17
N LEU A 403 6.67 -15.39 -13.13
CA LEU A 403 6.52 -16.56 -12.24
C LEU A 403 6.44 -16.13 -10.77
N ARG A 404 7.34 -15.27 -10.32
CA ARG A 404 7.36 -14.76 -8.96
C ARG A 404 6.13 -13.91 -8.65
N ASN A 405 5.70 -13.07 -9.60
CA ASN A 405 4.49 -12.29 -9.42
C ASN A 405 3.25 -13.18 -9.34
N MET A 406 3.10 -14.17 -10.22
CA MET A 406 1.98 -15.13 -10.16
C MET A 406 1.90 -15.82 -8.80
N ASP A 407 3.05 -16.24 -8.25
CA ASP A 407 3.14 -16.89 -6.94
C ASP A 407 2.81 -15.95 -5.77
N TYR A 408 3.13 -14.65 -5.94
CA TYR A 408 2.95 -13.67 -4.88
C TYR A 408 1.56 -13.02 -4.87
N ILE A 409 1.08 -12.57 -6.06
CA ILE A 409 -0.18 -11.83 -6.17
C ILE A 409 -1.37 -12.70 -6.59
N TRP A 410 -1.13 -13.96 -7.01
CA TRP A 410 -2.14 -14.91 -7.47
C TRP A 410 -2.94 -14.48 -8.71
N TYR A 411 -2.44 -13.50 -9.45
CA TYR A 411 -3.02 -13.08 -10.72
C TYR A 411 -2.40 -13.83 -11.88
N ALA A 412 -3.18 -14.08 -12.91
CA ALA A 412 -2.71 -14.77 -14.09
C ALA A 412 -1.80 -13.85 -14.94
N SER A 413 -0.70 -14.42 -15.42
CA SER A 413 0.25 -13.72 -16.27
C SER A 413 -0.19 -13.74 -17.73
N PRO A 414 0.10 -12.69 -18.49
CA PRO A 414 0.00 -12.71 -19.97
C PRO A 414 1.23 -13.34 -20.63
N ASN A 415 2.31 -13.66 -19.88
CA ASN A 415 3.51 -14.32 -20.41
C ASN A 415 3.24 -15.81 -20.65
N ALA A 416 3.35 -16.26 -21.91
CA ALA A 416 3.02 -17.62 -22.31
C ALA A 416 3.93 -18.66 -21.64
N GLU A 417 5.24 -18.40 -21.57
CA GLU A 417 6.21 -19.30 -20.97
C GLU A 417 6.02 -19.42 -19.44
N ALA A 418 5.72 -18.31 -18.78
CA ALA A 418 5.41 -18.32 -17.36
C ALA A 418 4.16 -19.17 -17.05
N LEU A 419 3.08 -19.01 -17.83
CA LEU A 419 1.89 -19.84 -17.68
C LEU A 419 2.15 -21.33 -17.87
N GLU A 420 2.97 -21.70 -18.86
CA GLU A 420 3.31 -23.08 -19.11
C GLU A 420 4.18 -23.70 -18.02
N THR A 421 5.10 -22.92 -17.46
CA THR A 421 6.08 -23.41 -16.48
C THR A 421 5.65 -23.25 -15.04
N TYR A 422 4.62 -22.45 -14.73
CA TYR A 422 4.18 -22.17 -13.36
C TYR A 422 3.85 -23.42 -12.52
N PRO A 423 3.20 -24.47 -13.04
CA PRO A 423 2.94 -25.67 -12.21
C PRO A 423 4.22 -26.33 -11.70
N ALA A 424 5.26 -26.41 -12.53
CA ALA A 424 6.56 -26.95 -12.12
C ALA A 424 7.29 -26.03 -11.15
N TYR A 425 7.23 -24.71 -11.39
CA TYR A 425 7.78 -23.70 -10.48
C TYR A 425 7.16 -23.79 -9.08
N TYR A 426 5.84 -23.92 -9.01
CA TYR A 426 5.12 -24.07 -7.74
C TYR A 426 5.52 -25.34 -7.00
N GLU A 427 5.61 -26.50 -7.68
CA GLU A 427 6.03 -27.77 -7.06
C GLU A 427 7.49 -27.74 -6.56
N GLU A 428 8.39 -26.96 -7.19
CA GLU A 428 9.78 -26.82 -6.76
C GLU A 428 9.93 -25.85 -5.56
N THR A 429 9.01 -24.93 -5.40
CA THR A 429 9.08 -23.88 -4.39
C THR A 429 8.45 -24.32 -3.06
N TYR A 430 7.42 -25.16 -3.10
CA TYR A 430 6.61 -25.63 -1.98
C TYR A 430 6.53 -27.15 -1.91
#